data_5bab457204e6ad04aa7798b56d3179fc
#
_entry.id   5bab457204e6ad04aa7798b56d3179fc
#
_cell.length_a   1.000
_cell.length_b   1.000
_cell.length_c   1.000
_cell.angle_alpha   90.00
_cell.angle_beta   90.00
_cell.angle_gamma   90.00
#
_symmetry.space_group_name_H-M   'P 1'
#
loop_
_entity.id
_entity.type
_entity.pdbx_description
1 polymer ?
#
loop_
_entity_poly.entity_id
_entity_poly.type
_entity_poly.pdbx_seq_one_letter_code
_entity_poly.pdbx_strand_id
1 'polypeptide(L)'
;MSDKFRIIKKYIDQMDYYDLLETGAPSDEFDIETKEICARVRCEHSVLKIAEIIASVFNEHFNEHDDAVKFLSVAEEIKNELSK
;
A
#
# COMPACT_ATOMS: atom_id res chain seq x y z
N MET A 1 8.09 -4.00 -16.12
CA MET A 1 7.46 -3.67 -14.86
C MET A 1 8.50 -3.50 -13.76
N SER A 2 8.38 -2.46 -12.96
CA SER A 2 9.40 -2.19 -11.94
C SER A 2 9.22 -3.12 -10.73
N ASP A 3 10.35 -3.43 -10.09
CA ASP A 3 10.32 -4.20 -8.84
C ASP A 3 9.55 -3.46 -7.75
N LYS A 4 9.54 -2.14 -7.81
CA LYS A 4 8.83 -1.30 -6.87
C LYS A 4 7.33 -1.61 -6.86
N PHE A 5 6.71 -1.70 -8.02
CA PHE A 5 5.29 -2.05 -8.11
C PHE A 5 5.03 -3.43 -7.51
N ARG A 6 5.88 -4.40 -7.84
CA ARG A 6 5.72 -5.76 -7.36
C ARG A 6 5.85 -5.86 -5.85
N ILE A 7 6.81 -5.13 -5.29
CA ILE A 7 7.02 -5.09 -3.84
C ILE A 7 5.80 -4.49 -3.15
N ILE A 8 5.34 -3.34 -3.62
CA ILE A 8 4.21 -2.67 -3.01
C ILE A 8 2.94 -3.51 -3.14
N LYS A 9 2.70 -4.08 -4.31
CA LYS A 9 1.54 -4.95 -4.52
C LYS A 9 1.55 -6.13 -3.56
N LYS A 10 2.71 -6.76 -3.37
CA LYS A 10 2.84 -7.89 -2.46
C LYS A 10 2.33 -7.54 -1.06
N TYR A 11 2.78 -6.42 -0.52
CA TYR A 11 2.41 -6.04 0.85
C TYR A 11 1.01 -5.47 0.95
N ILE A 12 0.54 -4.78 -0.07
CA ILE A 12 -0.84 -4.29 -0.09
C ILE A 12 -1.81 -5.47 -0.15
N ASP A 13 -1.51 -6.47 -0.98
CA ASP A 13 -2.35 -7.66 -1.06
C ASP A 13 -2.35 -8.45 0.25
N GLN A 14 -1.19 -8.54 0.92
CA GLN A 14 -1.10 -9.21 2.23
C GLN A 14 -1.92 -8.50 3.30
N MET A 15 -1.95 -7.16 3.22
CA MET A 15 -2.76 -6.37 4.13
C MET A 15 -4.25 -6.64 3.93
N ASP A 16 -4.65 -6.93 2.69
CA ASP A 16 -6.02 -7.30 2.33
C ASP A 16 -7.06 -6.36 2.92
N TYR A 17 -6.99 -5.10 2.50
CA TYR A 17 -7.88 -4.06 3.01
C TYR A 17 -9.34 -4.52 2.86
N TYR A 18 -10.11 -4.46 3.95
CA TYR A 18 -11.50 -4.95 4.02
C TYR A 18 -11.63 -6.46 3.81
N ASP A 19 -10.53 -7.22 3.85
CA ASP A 19 -10.55 -8.67 3.64
C ASP A 19 -11.20 -9.07 2.30
N LEU A 20 -11.05 -8.22 1.30
CA LEU A 20 -11.67 -8.45 0.00
C LEU A 20 -11.12 -9.68 -0.70
N LEU A 21 -9.81 -9.92 -0.60
CA LEU A 21 -9.21 -11.09 -1.24
C LEU A 21 -9.60 -12.38 -0.54
N GLU A 22 -9.76 -12.34 0.79
CA GLU A 22 -10.21 -13.49 1.56
C GLU A 22 -11.64 -13.89 1.22
N THR A 23 -12.48 -12.91 0.87
CA THR A 23 -13.88 -13.18 0.55
C THR A 23 -14.09 -13.55 -0.92
N GLY A 24 -13.01 -13.71 -1.67
CA GLY A 24 -13.08 -14.19 -3.04
C GLY A 24 -12.98 -13.13 -4.12
N ALA A 25 -12.64 -11.91 -3.76
CA ALA A 25 -12.43 -10.85 -4.76
C ALA A 25 -11.23 -11.21 -5.65
N PRO A 26 -11.18 -10.68 -6.89
CA PRO A 26 -10.05 -10.94 -7.78
C PRO A 26 -8.73 -10.44 -7.19
N SER A 27 -7.63 -11.09 -7.55
CA SER A 27 -6.31 -10.73 -7.04
C SER A 27 -5.86 -9.33 -7.48
N ASP A 28 -6.53 -8.73 -8.45
CA ASP A 28 -6.23 -7.38 -8.92
C ASP A 28 -7.12 -6.30 -8.29
N GLU A 29 -7.83 -6.64 -7.22
CA GLU A 29 -8.77 -5.74 -6.56
C GLU A 29 -8.12 -4.43 -6.14
N PHE A 30 -6.87 -4.48 -5.69
CA PHE A 30 -6.16 -3.30 -5.22
C PHE A 30 -5.15 -2.74 -6.22
N ASP A 31 -5.20 -3.15 -7.49
CA ASP A 31 -4.19 -2.74 -8.46
C ASP A 31 -4.18 -1.24 -8.73
N ILE A 32 -5.36 -0.63 -8.81
CA ILE A 32 -5.45 0.82 -9.05
C ILE A 32 -4.79 1.59 -7.90
N GLU A 33 -5.14 1.21 -6.66
CA GLU A 33 -4.56 1.81 -5.47
C GLU A 33 -3.07 1.57 -5.39
N THR A 34 -2.65 0.36 -5.71
CA THR A 34 -1.22 0.01 -5.70
C THR A 34 -0.43 0.84 -6.72
N LYS A 35 -0.97 1.04 -7.91
CA LYS A 35 -0.32 1.87 -8.93
C LYS A 35 -0.16 3.31 -8.44
N GLU A 36 -1.19 3.85 -7.81
CA GLU A 36 -1.14 5.20 -7.30
C GLU A 36 -0.14 5.35 -6.16
N ILE A 37 -0.13 4.39 -5.24
CA ILE A 37 0.86 4.35 -4.17
C ILE A 37 2.27 4.27 -4.76
N CYS A 38 2.47 3.40 -5.73
CA CYS A 38 3.77 3.22 -6.38
C CYS A 38 4.26 4.51 -7.02
N ALA A 39 3.35 5.30 -7.62
CA ALA A 39 3.71 6.56 -8.25
C ALA A 39 4.14 7.60 -7.23
N ARG A 40 3.65 7.53 -6.01
CA ARG A 40 3.91 8.52 -4.96
C ARG A 40 5.04 8.14 -4.02
N VAL A 41 5.23 6.86 -3.74
CA VAL A 41 6.22 6.39 -2.77
C VAL A 41 7.62 6.41 -3.38
N ARG A 42 8.59 6.89 -2.58
CA ARG A 42 10.00 6.88 -2.94
C ARG A 42 10.80 6.24 -1.83
N CYS A 43 11.92 5.60 -2.17
CA CYS A 43 12.74 4.92 -1.18
C CYS A 43 13.32 5.87 -0.14
N GLU A 44 13.41 7.15 -0.45
CA GLU A 44 13.90 8.17 0.48
C GLU A 44 12.86 8.61 1.50
N HIS A 45 11.59 8.26 1.29
CA HIS A 45 10.53 8.61 2.24
C HIS A 45 10.69 7.83 3.54
N SER A 46 10.32 8.45 4.67
CA SER A 46 10.28 7.76 5.95
C SER A 46 9.12 6.77 5.99
N VAL A 47 9.16 5.84 6.96
CA VAL A 47 8.06 4.88 7.15
C VAL A 47 6.74 5.62 7.36
N LEU A 48 6.75 6.67 8.19
CA LEU A 48 5.55 7.45 8.44
C LEU A 48 5.02 8.08 7.16
N LYS A 49 5.90 8.63 6.34
CA LYS A 49 5.49 9.26 5.08
C LYS A 49 4.86 8.23 4.14
N ILE A 50 5.45 7.05 4.05
CA ILE A 50 4.89 5.98 3.21
C ILE A 50 3.51 5.57 3.74
N ALA A 51 3.37 5.45 5.06
CA ALA A 51 2.08 5.13 5.68
C ALA A 51 1.05 6.20 5.37
N GLU A 52 1.43 7.47 5.41
CA GLU A 52 0.52 8.57 5.07
C GLU A 52 0.07 8.50 3.62
N ILE A 53 0.98 8.15 2.71
CA ILE A 53 0.63 7.98 1.30
C ILE A 53 -0.37 6.86 1.13
N ILE A 54 -0.12 5.71 1.76
CA ILE A 54 -1.04 4.57 1.69
C ILE A 54 -2.41 4.96 2.23
N ALA A 55 -2.44 5.60 3.40
CA ALA A 55 -3.70 6.03 4.00
C ALA A 55 -4.46 6.99 3.09
N SER A 56 -3.75 7.94 2.50
CA SER A 56 -4.36 8.93 1.60
C SER A 56 -5.01 8.24 0.40
N VAL A 57 -4.32 7.29 -0.22
CA VAL A 57 -4.84 6.60 -1.38
C VAL A 57 -6.08 5.78 -1.03
N PHE A 58 -6.01 5.00 0.05
CA PHE A 58 -7.16 4.18 0.44
C PHE A 58 -8.33 5.02 0.93
N ASN A 59 -8.07 6.09 1.67
CA ASN A 59 -9.14 6.98 2.12
C ASN A 59 -9.87 7.61 0.95
N GLU A 60 -9.13 8.01 -0.07
CA GLU A 60 -9.68 8.62 -1.27
C GLU A 60 -10.52 7.62 -2.08
N HIS A 61 -10.00 6.40 -2.28
CA HIS A 61 -10.67 5.41 -3.12
C HIS A 61 -11.86 4.74 -2.42
N PHE A 62 -11.79 4.59 -1.10
CA PHE A 62 -12.83 3.90 -0.35
C PHE A 62 -13.67 4.84 0.52
N ASN A 63 -13.44 6.13 0.40
CA ASN A 63 -14.18 7.14 1.14
C ASN A 63 -14.11 6.91 2.66
N GLU A 64 -12.89 6.63 3.14
CA GLU A 64 -12.64 6.37 4.55
C GLU A 64 -11.77 7.47 5.16
N HIS A 65 -11.58 7.42 6.48
CA HIS A 65 -10.78 8.38 7.21
C HIS A 65 -9.81 7.69 8.17
N ASP A 66 -9.10 6.69 7.65
CA ASP A 66 -8.14 5.94 8.45
C ASP A 66 -6.87 6.76 8.71
N ASP A 67 -6.31 6.59 9.90
CA ASP A 67 -5.03 7.20 10.24
C ASP A 67 -3.87 6.44 9.62
N ALA A 68 -2.77 7.16 9.37
CA ALA A 68 -1.56 6.54 8.83
C ALA A 68 -1.03 5.43 9.74
N VAL A 69 -1.25 5.53 11.05
CA VAL A 69 -0.82 4.51 12.03
C VAL A 69 -1.31 3.12 11.64
N LYS A 70 -2.48 3.02 11.06
CA LYS A 70 -3.04 1.74 10.62
C LYS A 70 -2.14 1.04 9.60
N PHE A 71 -1.37 1.81 8.84
CA PHE A 71 -0.55 1.29 7.74
C PHE A 71 0.94 1.29 8.04
N LEU A 72 1.35 1.61 9.28
CA LEU A 72 2.78 1.69 9.62
C LEU A 72 3.51 0.38 9.40
N SER A 73 2.90 -0.73 9.78
CA SER A 73 3.51 -2.04 9.62
C SER A 73 3.80 -2.36 8.16
N VAL A 74 2.81 -2.14 7.31
CA VAL A 74 2.95 -2.36 5.87
C VAL A 74 4.00 -1.40 5.29
N ALA A 75 3.95 -0.14 5.70
CA ALA A 75 4.91 0.86 5.23
C ALA A 75 6.34 0.50 5.59
N GLU A 76 6.54 -0.03 6.80
CA GLU A 76 7.86 -0.46 7.24
C GLU A 76 8.38 -1.60 6.38
N GLU A 77 7.56 -2.58 6.09
CA GLU A 77 7.94 -3.70 5.24
C GLU A 77 8.28 -3.23 3.83
N ILE A 78 7.47 -2.34 3.27
CA ILE A 78 7.72 -1.79 1.95
C ILE A 78 9.05 -1.05 1.92
N LYS A 79 9.29 -0.19 2.91
CA LYS A 79 10.53 0.57 2.97
C LYS A 79 11.76 -0.35 3.07
N ASN A 80 11.66 -1.37 3.91
CA ASN A 80 12.77 -2.32 4.07
C ASN A 80 13.09 -3.02 2.74
N GLU A 81 12.07 -3.44 2.01
CA GLU A 81 12.28 -4.08 0.72
C GLU A 81 12.86 -3.11 -0.32
N LEU A 82 12.36 -1.88 -0.36
CA LEU A 82 12.84 -0.89 -1.33
C LEU A 82 14.27 -0.45 -1.04
N SER A 83 14.72 -0.61 0.19
CA SER A 83 16.06 -0.19 0.62
C SER A 83 17.14 -1.26 0.43
N LYS A 84 16.74 -2.45 0.03
CA LYS A 84 17.70 -3.54 -0.17
C LYS A 84 18.52 -3.38 -1.43
#